data_265d054332d6293f604f42ecf45aebb3
#
_entry.id   265d054332d6293f604f42ecf45aebb3
#
_cell.length_a   1.000
_cell.length_b   1.000
_cell.length_c   1.000
_cell.angle_alpha   90.00
_cell.angle_beta   90.00
_cell.angle_gamma   90.00
#
_symmetry.space_group_name_H-M   'P 1'
#
loop_
_entity.id
_entity.type
_entity.pdbx_description
1 polymer ?
#
loop_
_entity_poly.entity_id
_entity_poly.type
_entity_poly.pdbx_seq_one_letter_code
_entity_poly.pdbx_strand_id
1 'polypeptide(L)'
;MLSRRSVRIKVMQLLYMLNRDEQIAFTDLVKDYNDGIWKTYELYIFQLHLLLKVAQFAEKDAATRSAKLLPGDDDRSFTPRLYTNECTQSLANHVVFLNIAAKYKVNEGLDEDHIRTLYQAFGDTDEYRNYLHMAEPALEDHKKILVDLYRFLVNHDLFVEMSEDRYNNWQDDESLVTGAMKKTLKVMPVQGEFYKEHEPADETVREFGEQLLRKTCQEDLALFNEIEPTLKNWDADRVAILDMIMLKMALCELLHFPTIPTKVTLNEYVEISKSYSTDKSK
;
A
#
# COMPACT_ATOMS: atom_id res chain seq x y z
N MET A 1 5.81 -3.70 6.85
CA MET A 1 4.53 -3.68 6.13
C MET A 1 4.33 -4.92 5.26
N LEU A 2 5.25 -5.21 4.35
CA LEU A 2 5.16 -6.39 3.46
C LEU A 2 5.12 -7.71 4.23
N SER A 3 4.14 -8.55 3.90
CA SER A 3 4.05 -9.92 4.40
C SER A 3 4.71 -10.89 3.41
N ARG A 4 5.03 -12.11 3.86
CA ARG A 4 5.49 -13.16 2.95
C ARG A 4 4.47 -13.47 1.85
N ARG A 5 3.15 -13.31 2.11
CA ARG A 5 2.09 -13.46 1.10
C ARG A 5 2.24 -12.42 -0.02
N SER A 6 2.38 -11.14 0.34
CA SER A 6 2.54 -10.06 -0.64
C SER A 6 3.79 -10.25 -1.49
N VAL A 7 4.86 -10.73 -0.87
CA VAL A 7 6.11 -11.05 -1.57
C VAL A 7 5.92 -12.22 -2.54
N ARG A 8 5.19 -13.29 -2.15
CA ARG A 8 4.84 -14.39 -3.08
C ARG A 8 4.05 -13.89 -4.29
N ILE A 9 3.10 -12.99 -4.09
CA ILE A 9 2.31 -12.40 -5.19
C ILE A 9 3.24 -11.65 -6.14
N LYS A 10 4.14 -10.82 -5.65
CA LYS A 10 5.09 -10.09 -6.48
C LYS A 10 6.04 -11.02 -7.26
N VAL A 11 6.52 -12.08 -6.61
CA VAL A 11 7.34 -13.12 -7.28
C VAL A 11 6.53 -13.82 -8.38
N MET A 12 5.29 -14.20 -8.10
CA MET A 12 4.39 -14.83 -9.09
C MET A 12 4.16 -13.92 -10.31
N GLN A 13 3.91 -12.64 -10.10
CA GLN A 13 3.71 -11.67 -11.17
C GLN A 13 4.95 -11.54 -12.07
N LEU A 14 6.14 -11.51 -11.49
CA LEU A 14 7.40 -11.44 -12.23
C LEU A 14 7.69 -12.73 -13.01
N LEU A 15 7.41 -13.89 -12.42
CA LEU A 15 7.53 -15.18 -13.11
C LEU A 15 6.54 -15.30 -14.27
N TYR A 16 5.33 -14.74 -14.11
CA TYR A 16 4.36 -14.66 -15.19
C TYR A 16 4.85 -13.72 -16.30
N MET A 17 5.42 -12.58 -15.97
CA MET A 17 6.03 -11.66 -16.94
C MET A 17 7.16 -12.35 -17.71
N LEU A 18 8.06 -13.06 -17.02
CA LEU A 18 9.14 -13.84 -17.64
C LEU A 18 8.61 -14.94 -18.55
N ASN A 19 7.53 -15.63 -18.17
CA ASN A 19 6.92 -16.66 -19.01
C ASN A 19 6.30 -16.07 -20.30
N ARG A 20 5.86 -14.81 -20.27
CA ARG A 20 5.29 -14.11 -21.43
C ARG A 20 6.35 -13.51 -22.35
N ASP A 21 7.51 -13.18 -21.80
CA ASP A 21 8.65 -12.62 -22.52
C ASP A 21 9.96 -13.25 -22.00
N GLU A 22 10.39 -14.31 -22.67
CA GLU A 22 11.62 -15.05 -22.34
C GLU A 22 12.91 -14.25 -22.61
N GLN A 23 12.82 -13.06 -23.24
CA GLN A 23 13.99 -12.21 -23.51
C GLN A 23 14.38 -11.35 -22.29
N ILE A 24 13.56 -11.32 -21.26
CA ILE A 24 13.86 -10.57 -20.03
C ILE A 24 15.10 -11.17 -19.36
N ALA A 25 16.14 -10.35 -19.19
CA ALA A 25 17.33 -10.78 -18.48
C ALA A 25 17.01 -11.00 -17.00
N PHE A 26 17.58 -12.05 -16.42
CA PHE A 26 17.36 -12.38 -15.00
C PHE A 26 17.78 -11.23 -14.06
N THR A 27 18.83 -10.48 -14.43
CA THR A 27 19.28 -9.28 -13.69
C THR A 27 18.20 -8.19 -13.65
N ASP A 28 17.47 -8.01 -14.74
CA ASP A 28 16.38 -7.02 -14.83
C ASP A 28 15.19 -7.48 -13.99
N LEU A 29 14.87 -8.78 -14.05
CA LEU A 29 13.82 -9.37 -13.22
C LEU A 29 14.06 -9.16 -11.71
N VAL A 30 15.30 -9.35 -11.24
CA VAL A 30 15.69 -9.10 -9.84
C VAL A 30 15.62 -7.61 -9.51
N LYS A 31 15.98 -6.75 -10.44
CA LYS A 31 15.85 -5.30 -10.27
C LYS A 31 14.37 -4.91 -10.16
N ASP A 32 13.52 -5.40 -11.06
CA ASP A 32 12.08 -5.13 -11.05
C ASP A 32 11.42 -5.63 -9.77
N TYR A 33 11.89 -6.79 -9.25
CA TYR A 33 11.47 -7.28 -7.94
C TYR A 33 11.76 -6.26 -6.83
N ASN A 34 13.01 -5.80 -6.74
CA ASN A 34 13.41 -4.85 -5.70
C ASN A 34 12.69 -3.51 -5.86
N ASP A 35 12.56 -3.02 -7.08
CA ASP A 35 11.84 -1.78 -7.38
C ASP A 35 10.35 -1.91 -6.98
N GLY A 36 9.70 -3.03 -7.29
CA GLY A 36 8.33 -3.31 -6.92
C GLY A 36 8.09 -3.39 -5.40
N ILE A 37 9.06 -3.90 -4.66
CA ILE A 37 9.05 -3.93 -3.19
C ILE A 37 9.09 -2.50 -2.62
N TRP A 38 10.01 -1.66 -3.10
CA TRP A 38 10.14 -0.28 -2.62
C TRP A 38 8.97 0.60 -3.04
N LYS A 39 8.37 0.37 -4.21
CA LYS A 39 7.15 1.08 -4.64
C LYS A 39 5.97 0.92 -3.69
N THR A 40 5.85 -0.23 -3.02
CA THR A 40 4.81 -0.41 -1.98
C THR A 40 5.05 0.50 -0.77
N TYR A 41 6.30 0.67 -0.37
CA TYR A 41 6.66 1.60 0.70
C TYR A 41 6.50 3.06 0.27
N GLU A 42 6.91 3.40 -0.95
CA GLU A 42 6.71 4.74 -1.53
C GLU A 42 5.22 5.11 -1.57
N LEU A 43 4.36 4.17 -1.95
CA LEU A 43 2.91 4.36 -1.96
C LEU A 43 2.35 4.66 -0.56
N TYR A 44 2.85 3.98 0.48
CA TYR A 44 2.51 4.31 1.86
C TYR A 44 2.93 5.74 2.23
N ILE A 45 4.17 6.14 1.92
CA ILE A 45 4.68 7.50 2.17
C ILE A 45 3.87 8.54 1.38
N PHE A 46 3.52 8.23 0.12
CA PHE A 46 2.68 9.10 -0.72
C PHE A 46 1.31 9.33 -0.08
N GLN A 47 0.61 8.27 0.32
CA GLN A 47 -0.72 8.41 0.90
C GLN A 47 -0.71 9.13 2.24
N LEU A 48 0.30 8.89 3.07
CA LEU A 48 0.45 9.61 4.33
C LEU A 48 0.72 11.10 4.09
N HIS A 49 1.52 11.43 3.06
CA HIS A 49 1.78 12.80 2.66
C HIS A 49 0.54 13.46 2.05
N LEU A 50 -0.22 12.76 1.20
CA LEU A 50 -1.46 13.26 0.61
C LEU A 50 -2.51 13.54 1.69
N LEU A 51 -2.69 12.65 2.67
CA LEU A 51 -3.55 12.90 3.83
C LEU A 51 -3.14 14.16 4.58
N LEU A 52 -1.83 14.36 4.81
CA LEU A 52 -1.30 15.57 5.44
C LEU A 52 -1.65 16.82 4.61
N LYS A 53 -1.49 16.76 3.29
CA LYS A 53 -1.81 17.88 2.38
C LYS A 53 -3.29 18.22 2.39
N VAL A 54 -4.17 17.23 2.37
CA VAL A 54 -5.62 17.44 2.50
C VAL A 54 -5.94 18.09 3.85
N ALA A 55 -5.37 17.58 4.96
CA ALA A 55 -5.59 18.20 6.27
C ALA A 55 -5.04 19.65 6.34
N GLN A 56 -3.89 19.91 5.71
CA GLN A 56 -3.26 21.24 5.65
C GLN A 56 -4.12 22.25 4.91
N PHE A 57 -4.98 21.84 3.99
CA PHE A 57 -5.86 22.74 3.26
C PHE A 57 -6.81 23.51 4.19
N ALA A 58 -7.08 22.99 5.39
CA ALA A 58 -7.87 23.69 6.41
C ALA A 58 -7.32 25.11 6.76
N GLU A 59 -6.00 25.32 6.67
CA GLU A 59 -5.41 26.67 6.85
C GLU A 59 -5.80 27.62 5.73
N LYS A 60 -5.79 27.14 4.47
CA LYS A 60 -6.22 27.95 3.32
C LYS A 60 -7.70 28.26 3.38
N ASP A 61 -8.52 27.30 3.84
CA ASP A 61 -9.95 27.53 4.05
C ASP A 61 -10.18 28.57 5.15
N ALA A 62 -9.47 28.50 6.27
CA ALA A 62 -9.56 29.51 7.34
C ALA A 62 -9.17 30.91 6.84
N ALA A 63 -8.07 31.01 6.07
CA ALA A 63 -7.65 32.27 5.47
C ALA A 63 -8.71 32.82 4.49
N THR A 64 -9.31 31.97 3.68
CA THR A 64 -10.37 32.34 2.72
C THR A 64 -11.62 32.81 3.44
N ARG A 65 -12.06 32.12 4.51
CA ARG A 65 -13.24 32.50 5.32
C ARG A 65 -13.03 33.86 6.02
N SER A 66 -11.84 34.06 6.60
CA SER A 66 -11.51 35.32 7.28
C SER A 66 -11.39 36.51 6.33
N ALA A 67 -11.08 36.29 5.07
CA ALA A 67 -10.99 37.34 4.04
C ALA A 67 -12.34 37.77 3.43
N LYS A 68 -13.44 37.09 3.77
CA LYS A 68 -14.77 37.44 3.27
C LYS A 68 -15.18 38.85 3.75
N LEU A 69 -15.73 39.66 2.88
CA LEU A 69 -16.22 41.00 3.22
C LEU A 69 -17.37 40.97 4.24
N LEU A 70 -18.21 39.94 4.19
CA LEU A 70 -19.33 39.72 5.10
C LEU A 70 -19.28 38.27 5.60
N PRO A 71 -18.38 37.96 6.58
CA PRO A 71 -18.27 36.60 7.12
C PRO A 71 -19.52 36.27 7.96
N GLY A 72 -20.12 35.12 7.72
CA GLY A 72 -21.17 34.54 8.56
C GLY A 72 -20.62 34.07 9.91
N ASP A 73 -21.52 33.61 10.80
CA ASP A 73 -21.11 33.10 12.11
C ASP A 73 -20.24 31.85 11.99
N ASP A 74 -20.52 30.95 11.03
CA ASP A 74 -19.72 29.79 10.74
C ASP A 74 -18.31 30.16 10.24
N ASP A 75 -18.18 31.23 9.45
CA ASP A 75 -16.87 31.69 8.98
C ASP A 75 -16.03 32.28 10.13
N ARG A 76 -16.69 32.97 11.08
CA ARG A 76 -16.01 33.57 12.26
C ARG A 76 -15.58 32.52 13.29
N SER A 77 -16.38 31.48 13.44
CA SER A 77 -16.12 30.40 14.41
C SER A 77 -15.19 29.30 13.87
N PHE A 78 -14.96 29.28 12.54
CA PHE A 78 -14.14 28.27 11.92
C PHE A 78 -12.68 28.33 12.40
N THR A 79 -12.17 27.18 12.79
CA THR A 79 -10.75 27.00 13.14
C THR A 79 -10.15 25.87 12.28
N PRO A 80 -8.91 26.01 11.78
CA PRO A 80 -8.26 24.97 10.96
C PRO A 80 -7.81 23.76 11.80
N ARG A 81 -8.69 23.30 12.70
CA ARG A 81 -8.42 22.28 13.71
C ARG A 81 -7.97 20.96 13.12
N LEU A 82 -8.42 20.62 11.91
CA LEU A 82 -7.96 19.39 11.24
C LEU A 82 -6.45 19.40 11.01
N TYR A 83 -5.86 20.56 10.76
CA TYR A 83 -4.42 20.71 10.60
C TYR A 83 -3.70 21.06 11.91
N THR A 84 -4.27 21.96 12.71
CA THR A 84 -3.58 22.51 13.90
C THR A 84 -3.60 21.59 15.11
N ASN A 85 -4.31 20.45 15.06
CA ASN A 85 -4.29 19.48 16.16
C ASN A 85 -2.92 18.79 16.27
N GLU A 86 -2.61 18.29 17.46
CA GLU A 86 -1.31 17.70 17.79
C GLU A 86 -0.94 16.48 16.95
N CYS A 87 -1.91 15.67 16.51
CA CYS A 87 -1.67 14.52 15.66
C CYS A 87 -1.16 14.95 14.28
N THR A 88 -1.89 15.84 13.61
CA THR A 88 -1.49 16.35 12.29
C THR A 88 -0.19 17.14 12.37
N GLN A 89 -0.01 17.98 13.41
CA GLN A 89 1.21 18.75 13.62
C GLN A 89 2.43 17.86 13.89
N SER A 90 2.26 16.73 14.57
CA SER A 90 3.35 15.77 14.77
C SER A 90 3.91 15.25 13.45
N LEU A 91 3.05 15.04 12.45
CA LEU A 91 3.44 14.60 11.12
C LEU A 91 3.99 15.75 10.27
N ALA A 92 3.34 16.93 10.32
CA ALA A 92 3.72 18.12 9.57
C ALA A 92 5.13 18.64 9.95
N ASN A 93 5.52 18.45 11.21
CA ASN A 93 6.82 18.88 11.74
C ASN A 93 7.86 17.75 11.79
N HIS A 94 7.54 16.55 11.28
CA HIS A 94 8.45 15.41 11.32
C HIS A 94 9.48 15.47 10.19
N VAL A 95 10.62 16.12 10.47
CA VAL A 95 11.66 16.41 9.45
C VAL A 95 12.09 15.19 8.65
N VAL A 96 12.31 14.05 9.31
CA VAL A 96 12.77 12.83 8.60
C VAL A 96 11.70 12.30 7.66
N PHE A 97 10.42 12.27 8.07
CA PHE A 97 9.31 11.88 7.18
C PHE A 97 9.23 12.81 5.95
N LEU A 98 9.33 14.13 6.17
CA LEU A 98 9.29 15.09 5.06
C LEU A 98 10.48 14.91 4.10
N ASN A 99 11.67 14.58 4.62
CA ASN A 99 12.83 14.26 3.77
C ASN A 99 12.63 12.96 2.99
N ILE A 100 12.01 11.94 3.57
CA ILE A 100 11.66 10.71 2.85
C ILE A 100 10.62 11.01 1.75
N ALA A 101 9.60 11.78 2.06
CA ALA A 101 8.61 12.23 1.08
C ALA A 101 9.25 13.03 -0.07
N ALA A 102 10.22 13.90 0.23
CA ALA A 102 10.98 14.64 -0.78
C ALA A 102 11.89 13.72 -1.61
N LYS A 103 12.56 12.74 -0.98
CA LYS A 103 13.39 11.74 -1.69
C LYS A 103 12.59 10.98 -2.74
N TYR A 104 11.37 10.57 -2.39
CA TYR A 104 10.45 9.87 -3.30
C TYR A 104 9.63 10.84 -4.18
N LYS A 105 9.92 12.14 -4.10
CA LYS A 105 9.29 13.17 -4.93
C LYS A 105 7.77 13.15 -4.88
N VAL A 106 7.18 12.78 -3.73
CA VAL A 106 5.73 12.59 -3.60
C VAL A 106 4.91 13.85 -3.82
N ASN A 107 5.54 15.05 -3.76
CA ASN A 107 4.91 16.31 -4.11
C ASN A 107 4.81 16.54 -5.63
N GLU A 108 5.64 15.88 -6.45
CA GLU A 108 5.62 16.07 -7.89
C GLU A 108 4.29 15.54 -8.44
N GLY A 109 3.57 16.39 -9.18
CA GLY A 109 2.28 16.05 -9.79
C GLY A 109 1.08 16.13 -8.84
N LEU A 110 1.25 16.56 -7.57
CA LEU A 110 0.09 16.86 -6.73
C LEU A 110 -0.51 18.21 -7.17
N ASP A 111 -1.73 18.14 -7.71
CA ASP A 111 -2.50 19.32 -8.07
C ASP A 111 -3.21 19.89 -6.83
N GLU A 112 -3.08 21.21 -6.61
CA GLU A 112 -3.76 21.88 -5.52
C GLU A 112 -5.29 21.83 -5.66
N ASP A 113 -5.80 21.80 -6.87
CA ASP A 113 -7.24 21.68 -7.12
C ASP A 113 -7.78 20.32 -6.71
N HIS A 114 -6.99 19.24 -6.91
CA HIS A 114 -7.33 17.92 -6.41
C HIS A 114 -7.36 17.88 -4.87
N ILE A 115 -6.34 18.47 -4.23
CA ILE A 115 -6.31 18.57 -2.75
C ILE A 115 -7.53 19.35 -2.24
N ARG A 116 -7.86 20.47 -2.88
CA ARG A 116 -9.03 21.28 -2.54
C ARG A 116 -10.32 20.47 -2.67
N THR A 117 -10.48 19.74 -3.76
CA THR A 117 -11.67 18.91 -4.02
C THR A 117 -11.85 17.85 -2.95
N LEU A 118 -10.78 17.12 -2.61
CA LEU A 118 -10.81 16.11 -1.55
C LEU A 118 -11.14 16.72 -0.19
N TYR A 119 -10.52 17.85 0.15
CA TYR A 119 -10.80 18.55 1.40
C TYR A 119 -12.25 19.03 1.49
N GLN A 120 -12.78 19.67 0.43
CA GLN A 120 -14.15 20.17 0.40
C GLN A 120 -15.16 19.02 0.50
N ALA A 121 -14.95 17.93 -0.23
CA ALA A 121 -15.81 16.76 -0.17
C ALA A 121 -15.80 16.10 1.23
N PHE A 122 -14.66 16.06 1.91
CA PHE A 122 -14.59 15.62 3.31
C PHE A 122 -15.28 16.63 4.24
N GLY A 123 -15.19 17.93 3.95
CA GLY A 123 -15.85 19.00 4.68
C GLY A 123 -17.38 18.86 4.75
N ASP A 124 -17.98 18.19 3.76
CA ASP A 124 -19.42 17.93 3.71
C ASP A 124 -19.87 16.72 4.54
N THR A 125 -18.94 15.95 5.10
CA THR A 125 -19.24 14.77 5.94
C THR A 125 -19.71 15.19 7.34
N ASP A 126 -20.56 14.36 7.93
CA ASP A 126 -21.04 14.58 9.30
C ASP A 126 -19.88 14.40 10.32
N GLU A 127 -18.93 13.51 10.04
CA GLU A 127 -17.75 13.29 10.87
C GLU A 127 -16.93 14.56 11.03
N TYR A 128 -16.67 15.27 9.94
CA TYR A 128 -15.90 16.52 9.98
C TYR A 128 -16.66 17.64 10.65
N ARG A 129 -17.95 17.81 10.31
CA ARG A 129 -18.82 18.83 10.93
C ARG A 129 -18.93 18.63 12.44
N ASN A 130 -19.17 17.40 12.88
CA ASN A 130 -19.23 17.07 14.32
C ASN A 130 -17.90 17.37 15.01
N TYR A 131 -16.76 17.02 14.40
CA TYR A 131 -15.45 17.31 14.96
C TYR A 131 -15.20 18.83 15.12
N LEU A 132 -15.59 19.64 14.16
CA LEU A 132 -15.46 21.10 14.24
C LEU A 132 -16.31 21.71 15.38
N HIS A 133 -17.47 21.14 15.68
CA HIS A 133 -18.37 21.62 16.74
C HIS A 133 -18.00 21.15 18.15
N MET A 134 -17.03 20.26 18.30
CA MET A 134 -16.53 19.85 19.62
C MET A 134 -15.89 21.04 20.32
N ALA A 135 -16.29 21.31 21.56
CA ALA A 135 -15.72 22.42 22.34
C ALA A 135 -14.23 22.16 22.64
N GLU A 136 -13.94 21.01 23.24
CA GLU A 136 -12.58 20.57 23.64
C GLU A 136 -12.36 19.11 23.20
N PRO A 137 -11.96 18.87 21.93
CA PRO A 137 -11.66 17.51 21.48
C PRO A 137 -10.42 16.95 22.19
N ALA A 138 -10.53 15.72 22.65
CA ALA A 138 -9.43 14.98 23.24
C ALA A 138 -8.50 14.39 22.16
N LEU A 139 -7.34 13.89 22.56
CA LEU A 139 -6.38 13.24 21.67
C LEU A 139 -7.02 12.12 20.81
N GLU A 140 -7.92 11.34 21.40
CA GLU A 140 -8.61 10.26 20.67
C GLU A 140 -9.57 10.79 19.59
N ASP A 141 -10.15 11.98 19.78
CA ASP A 141 -10.97 12.63 18.76
C ASP A 141 -10.09 13.11 17.58
N HIS A 142 -8.88 13.60 17.87
CA HIS A 142 -7.90 13.97 16.84
C HIS A 142 -7.42 12.76 16.03
N LYS A 143 -7.17 11.62 16.68
CA LYS A 143 -6.85 10.36 15.97
C LYS A 143 -8.03 9.88 15.13
N LYS A 144 -9.23 9.90 15.73
CA LYS A 144 -10.44 9.44 15.06
C LYS A 144 -10.72 10.21 13.77
N ILE A 145 -10.65 11.54 13.80
CA ILE A 145 -10.91 12.35 12.59
C ILE A 145 -9.91 12.08 11.47
N LEU A 146 -8.64 11.79 11.79
CA LEU A 146 -7.65 11.40 10.77
C LEU A 146 -7.92 10.01 10.20
N VAL A 147 -8.40 9.07 11.03
CA VAL A 147 -8.84 7.74 10.55
C VAL A 147 -10.10 7.88 9.67
N ASP A 148 -11.04 8.74 10.04
CA ASP A 148 -12.25 9.00 9.27
C ASP A 148 -11.92 9.72 7.95
N LEU A 149 -11.00 10.70 7.96
CA LEU A 149 -10.47 11.32 6.75
C LEU A 149 -9.85 10.26 5.83
N TYR A 150 -8.96 9.41 6.34
CA TYR A 150 -8.32 8.40 5.52
C TYR A 150 -9.33 7.39 4.96
N ARG A 151 -10.32 6.97 5.77
CA ARG A 151 -11.41 6.10 5.31
C ARG A 151 -12.22 6.75 4.20
N PHE A 152 -12.50 8.04 4.31
CA PHE A 152 -13.16 8.81 3.26
C PHE A 152 -12.31 8.84 1.98
N LEU A 153 -11.02 9.17 2.10
CA LEU A 153 -10.11 9.29 0.96
C LEU A 153 -10.01 7.99 0.16
N VAL A 154 -9.79 6.84 0.80
CA VAL A 154 -9.64 5.55 0.08
C VAL A 154 -10.92 5.08 -0.63
N ASN A 155 -12.08 5.68 -0.32
CA ASN A 155 -13.35 5.41 -1.00
C ASN A 155 -13.73 6.54 -1.98
N HIS A 156 -12.90 7.54 -2.18
CA HIS A 156 -13.16 8.66 -3.08
C HIS A 156 -12.44 8.43 -4.42
N ASP A 157 -13.19 8.45 -5.52
CA ASP A 157 -12.68 8.12 -6.87
C ASP A 157 -11.43 8.91 -7.23
N LEU A 158 -11.40 10.21 -6.97
CA LEU A 158 -10.23 11.06 -7.26
C LEU A 158 -8.97 10.61 -6.50
N PHE A 159 -9.09 10.17 -5.25
CA PHE A 159 -7.94 9.68 -4.48
C PHE A 159 -7.42 8.35 -5.03
N VAL A 160 -8.34 7.47 -5.42
CA VAL A 160 -8.00 6.19 -6.07
C VAL A 160 -7.29 6.46 -7.39
N GLU A 161 -7.86 7.31 -8.25
CA GLU A 161 -7.25 7.73 -9.53
C GLU A 161 -5.84 8.30 -9.33
N MET A 162 -5.64 9.24 -8.41
CA MET A 162 -4.32 9.80 -8.08
C MET A 162 -3.31 8.73 -7.62
N SER A 163 -3.80 7.69 -6.93
CA SER A 163 -2.96 6.58 -6.46
C SER A 163 -2.61 5.63 -7.60
N GLU A 164 -3.56 5.28 -8.47
CA GLU A 164 -3.38 4.38 -9.62
C GLU A 164 -2.49 5.01 -10.70
N ASP A 165 -2.70 6.28 -11.02
CA ASP A 165 -1.89 7.01 -12.00
C ASP A 165 -0.41 7.07 -11.63
N ARG A 166 -0.13 7.14 -10.35
CA ARG A 166 1.25 7.20 -9.86
C ARG A 166 1.85 5.83 -9.57
N TYR A 167 1.05 4.90 -9.10
CA TYR A 167 1.48 3.57 -8.64
C TYR A 167 0.61 2.47 -9.24
N ASN A 168 1.10 1.86 -10.31
CA ASN A 168 0.44 0.76 -11.01
C ASN A 168 0.20 -0.50 -10.14
N ASN A 169 0.85 -0.57 -8.97
CA ASN A 169 0.68 -1.64 -7.98
C ASN A 169 -0.40 -1.32 -6.92
N TRP A 170 -1.16 -0.21 -7.07
CA TRP A 170 -2.16 0.18 -6.08
C TRP A 170 -3.18 -0.92 -5.80
N GLN A 171 -3.78 -1.51 -6.81
CA GLN A 171 -4.83 -2.52 -6.64
C GLN A 171 -4.33 -3.76 -5.87
N ASP A 172 -3.10 -4.19 -6.10
CA ASP A 172 -2.50 -5.34 -5.41
C ASP A 172 -2.07 -5.00 -3.98
N ASP A 173 -1.63 -3.78 -3.74
CA ASP A 173 -1.04 -3.34 -2.47
C ASP A 173 -2.01 -2.53 -1.59
N GLU A 174 -3.23 -2.22 -2.06
CA GLU A 174 -4.22 -1.39 -1.36
C GLU A 174 -4.47 -1.85 0.07
N SER A 175 -4.74 -3.13 0.27
CA SER A 175 -5.04 -3.66 1.61
C SER A 175 -3.86 -3.56 2.57
N LEU A 176 -2.63 -3.71 2.05
CA LEU A 176 -1.38 -3.58 2.81
C LEU A 176 -1.15 -2.14 3.24
N VAL A 177 -1.24 -1.22 2.27
CA VAL A 177 -1.02 0.21 2.52
C VAL A 177 -2.10 0.76 3.43
N THR A 178 -3.36 0.41 3.20
CA THR A 178 -4.48 0.78 4.08
C THR A 178 -4.26 0.26 5.51
N GLY A 179 -3.77 -0.97 5.65
CA GLY A 179 -3.42 -1.53 6.96
C GLY A 179 -2.29 -0.76 7.66
N ALA A 180 -1.23 -0.39 6.93
CA ALA A 180 -0.12 0.40 7.42
C ALA A 180 -0.57 1.81 7.83
N MET A 181 -1.34 2.48 6.99
CA MET A 181 -1.93 3.80 7.28
C MET A 181 -2.76 3.77 8.57
N LYS A 182 -3.68 2.81 8.70
CA LYS A 182 -4.51 2.68 9.92
C LYS A 182 -3.67 2.45 11.18
N LYS A 183 -2.57 1.69 11.10
CA LYS A 183 -1.64 1.50 12.23
C LYS A 183 -0.97 2.82 12.59
N THR A 184 -0.41 3.54 11.61
CA THR A 184 0.23 4.84 11.83
C THR A 184 -0.73 5.85 12.47
N LEU A 185 -1.95 5.97 11.94
CA LEU A 185 -2.94 6.92 12.45
C LEU A 185 -3.38 6.61 13.89
N LYS A 186 -3.42 5.34 14.28
CA LYS A 186 -3.77 4.93 15.66
C LYS A 186 -2.70 5.27 16.69
N VAL A 187 -1.43 5.32 16.30
CA VAL A 187 -0.31 5.61 17.21
C VAL A 187 0.08 7.10 17.24
N MET A 188 -0.66 7.94 16.53
CA MET A 188 -0.43 9.38 16.54
C MET A 188 -0.64 9.97 17.97
N PRO A 189 0.06 11.05 18.33
CA PRO A 189 1.08 11.78 17.56
C PRO A 189 2.32 10.94 17.26
N VAL A 190 2.82 11.01 16.03
CA VAL A 190 4.00 10.23 15.64
C VAL A 190 5.27 10.78 16.26
N GLN A 191 6.16 9.89 16.65
CA GLN A 191 7.46 10.19 17.24
C GLN A 191 8.55 9.27 16.69
N GLY A 192 9.78 9.70 16.79
CA GLY A 192 10.94 8.88 16.44
C GLY A 192 10.90 8.36 15.00
N GLU A 193 11.20 7.08 14.84
CA GLU A 193 11.33 6.45 13.53
C GLU A 193 10.08 5.62 13.15
N PHE A 194 8.88 6.15 13.39
CA PHE A 194 7.60 5.45 13.16
C PHE A 194 7.48 4.83 11.75
N TYR A 195 8.09 5.47 10.75
CA TYR A 195 8.08 5.02 9.34
C TYR A 195 8.86 3.72 9.13
N LYS A 196 9.85 3.42 9.98
CA LYS A 196 10.67 2.20 9.87
C LYS A 196 9.88 0.91 10.10
N GLU A 197 8.81 0.94 10.89
CA GLU A 197 7.94 -0.22 11.09
C GLU A 197 7.36 -0.74 9.76
N HIS A 198 7.24 0.15 8.78
CA HIS A 198 6.66 -0.14 7.49
C HIS A 198 7.68 -0.36 6.38
N GLU A 199 8.98 -0.15 6.64
CA GLU A 199 10.04 -0.45 5.68
C GLU A 199 10.08 -1.95 5.33
N PRO A 200 10.50 -2.29 4.11
CA PRO A 200 10.74 -3.67 3.70
C PRO A 200 11.81 -4.33 4.59
N ALA A 201 11.47 -5.42 5.28
CA ALA A 201 12.42 -6.15 6.11
C ALA A 201 13.27 -7.11 5.27
N ASP A 202 14.58 -7.10 5.44
CA ASP A 202 15.53 -7.94 4.69
C ASP A 202 15.17 -9.45 4.77
N GLU A 203 14.75 -9.95 5.93
CA GLU A 203 14.30 -11.33 6.10
C GLU A 203 13.16 -11.70 5.15
N THR A 204 12.17 -10.81 4.98
CA THR A 204 11.02 -11.07 4.11
C THR A 204 11.34 -10.82 2.64
N VAL A 205 12.14 -9.79 2.35
CA VAL A 205 12.38 -9.35 0.98
C VAL A 205 13.54 -10.11 0.34
N ARG A 206 14.72 -10.11 0.97
CA ARG A 206 15.91 -10.72 0.38
C ARG A 206 16.04 -12.22 0.71
N GLU A 207 15.97 -12.55 2.00
CA GLU A 207 16.21 -13.92 2.44
C GLU A 207 15.08 -14.87 2.01
N PHE A 208 13.86 -14.36 1.91
CA PHE A 208 12.73 -15.14 1.42
C PHE A 208 12.39 -14.83 -0.05
N GLY A 209 11.91 -13.64 -0.36
CA GLY A 209 11.29 -13.35 -1.66
C GLY A 209 12.27 -13.36 -2.84
N GLU A 210 13.42 -12.69 -2.72
CA GLU A 210 14.43 -12.71 -3.78
C GLU A 210 15.00 -14.12 -3.97
N GLN A 211 15.20 -14.87 -2.88
CA GLN A 211 15.65 -16.27 -2.99
C GLN A 211 14.58 -17.16 -3.63
N LEU A 212 13.29 -16.96 -3.31
CA LEU A 212 12.21 -17.70 -3.96
C LEU A 212 12.18 -17.42 -5.46
N LEU A 213 12.30 -16.16 -5.88
CA LEU A 213 12.38 -15.77 -7.29
C LEU A 213 13.57 -16.45 -7.99
N ARG A 214 14.78 -16.31 -7.39
CA ARG A 214 16.01 -16.87 -7.96
C ARG A 214 15.94 -18.37 -8.14
N LYS A 215 15.55 -19.09 -7.08
CA LYS A 215 15.49 -20.55 -7.09
C LYS A 215 14.43 -21.07 -8.04
N THR A 216 13.24 -20.48 -8.06
CA THR A 216 12.19 -20.90 -8.99
C THR A 216 12.62 -20.72 -10.44
N CYS A 217 13.31 -19.63 -10.79
CA CYS A 217 13.85 -19.44 -12.14
C CYS A 217 14.98 -20.43 -12.46
N GLN A 218 15.91 -20.66 -11.53
CA GLN A 218 17.08 -21.53 -11.75
C GLN A 218 16.69 -22.99 -11.89
N GLU A 219 15.67 -23.43 -11.18
CA GLU A 219 15.24 -24.83 -11.10
C GLU A 219 13.93 -25.07 -11.90
N ASP A 220 13.53 -24.16 -12.78
CA ASP A 220 12.23 -24.18 -13.47
C ASP A 220 11.91 -25.53 -14.10
N LEU A 221 12.85 -26.08 -14.89
CA LEU A 221 12.69 -27.38 -15.56
C LEU A 221 12.66 -28.54 -14.55
N ALA A 222 13.50 -28.51 -13.51
CA ALA A 222 13.52 -29.56 -12.49
C ALA A 222 12.21 -29.60 -11.70
N LEU A 223 11.71 -28.41 -11.32
CA LEU A 223 10.41 -28.27 -10.64
C LEU A 223 9.26 -28.76 -11.52
N PHE A 224 9.28 -28.45 -12.81
CA PHE A 224 8.28 -28.94 -13.75
C PHE A 224 8.30 -30.47 -13.84
N ASN A 225 9.46 -31.10 -14.00
CA ASN A 225 9.60 -32.55 -14.10
C ASN A 225 9.14 -33.30 -12.84
N GLU A 226 9.23 -32.68 -11.66
CA GLU A 226 8.69 -33.24 -10.40
C GLU A 226 7.16 -33.08 -10.29
N ILE A 227 6.60 -31.99 -10.84
CA ILE A 227 5.17 -31.72 -10.78
C ILE A 227 4.39 -32.55 -11.82
N GLU A 228 4.85 -32.61 -13.07
CA GLU A 228 4.15 -33.23 -14.19
C GLU A 228 3.64 -34.65 -13.88
N PRO A 229 4.45 -35.60 -13.35
CA PRO A 229 3.99 -36.96 -13.06
C PRO A 229 2.91 -37.03 -11.97
N THR A 230 2.75 -35.98 -11.17
CA THR A 230 1.78 -35.92 -10.06
C THR A 230 0.40 -35.44 -10.49
N LEU A 231 0.29 -34.84 -11.68
CA LEU A 231 -0.96 -34.29 -12.23
C LEU A 231 -1.89 -35.45 -12.70
N LYS A 232 -2.62 -36.03 -11.74
CA LYS A 232 -3.59 -37.09 -12.03
C LYS A 232 -4.78 -36.51 -12.78
N ASN A 233 -5.07 -37.07 -13.97
CA ASN A 233 -6.19 -36.66 -14.83
C ASN A 233 -6.08 -35.26 -15.45
N TRP A 234 -4.94 -34.62 -15.36
CA TRP A 234 -4.66 -33.33 -15.97
C TRP A 234 -3.45 -33.47 -16.90
N ASP A 235 -3.61 -33.01 -18.13
CA ASP A 235 -2.50 -32.80 -19.04
C ASP A 235 -1.76 -31.53 -18.62
N ALA A 236 -0.45 -31.60 -18.43
CA ALA A 236 0.35 -30.46 -17.99
C ALA A 236 0.18 -29.24 -18.91
N ASP A 237 -0.01 -29.49 -20.23
CA ASP A 237 -0.26 -28.44 -21.23
C ASP A 237 -1.62 -27.73 -21.06
N ARG A 238 -2.53 -28.26 -20.25
CA ARG A 238 -3.84 -27.69 -19.95
C ARG A 238 -3.90 -26.95 -18.63
N VAL A 239 -2.86 -27.04 -17.82
CA VAL A 239 -2.76 -26.26 -16.58
C VAL A 239 -2.55 -24.80 -16.95
N ALA A 240 -3.32 -23.90 -16.34
CA ALA A 240 -3.15 -22.48 -16.59
C ALA A 240 -1.73 -22.03 -16.16
N ILE A 241 -1.14 -21.11 -16.93
CA ILE A 241 0.24 -20.62 -16.70
C ILE A 241 0.45 -20.17 -15.25
N LEU A 242 -0.50 -19.40 -14.70
CA LEU A 242 -0.41 -18.91 -13.30
C LEU A 242 -0.46 -20.06 -12.31
N ASP A 243 -1.27 -21.09 -12.55
CA ASP A 243 -1.36 -22.25 -11.66
C ASP A 243 -0.05 -23.06 -11.67
N MET A 244 0.55 -23.27 -12.85
CA MET A 244 1.86 -23.93 -12.96
C MET A 244 2.95 -23.13 -12.27
N ILE A 245 2.96 -21.81 -12.40
CA ILE A 245 3.89 -20.93 -11.68
C ILE A 245 3.69 -21.08 -10.16
N MET A 246 2.46 -21.04 -9.67
CA MET A 246 2.18 -21.24 -8.23
C MET A 246 2.60 -22.62 -7.73
N LEU A 247 2.39 -23.67 -8.50
CA LEU A 247 2.85 -25.02 -8.16
C LEU A 247 4.37 -25.09 -8.08
N LYS A 248 5.10 -24.53 -9.07
CA LYS A 248 6.57 -24.45 -9.06
C LYS A 248 7.08 -23.67 -7.85
N MET A 249 6.50 -22.50 -7.57
CA MET A 249 6.85 -21.70 -6.39
C MET A 249 6.58 -22.44 -5.10
N ALA A 250 5.44 -23.12 -4.96
CA ALA A 250 5.10 -23.89 -3.77
C ALA A 250 6.09 -25.03 -3.55
N LEU A 251 6.42 -25.79 -4.59
CA LEU A 251 7.40 -26.87 -4.51
C LEU A 251 8.80 -26.32 -4.17
N CYS A 252 9.23 -25.25 -4.81
CA CYS A 252 10.49 -24.56 -4.52
C CYS A 252 10.55 -24.13 -3.03
N GLU A 253 9.46 -23.56 -2.51
CA GLU A 253 9.39 -23.16 -1.10
C GLU A 253 9.48 -24.36 -0.16
N LEU A 254 8.80 -25.46 -0.46
CA LEU A 254 8.88 -26.71 0.34
C LEU A 254 10.28 -27.30 0.37
N LEU A 255 11.03 -27.21 -0.73
CA LEU A 255 12.37 -27.77 -0.85
C LEU A 255 13.44 -26.90 -0.20
N HIS A 256 13.32 -25.58 -0.29
CA HIS A 256 14.40 -24.67 0.05
C HIS A 256 14.18 -23.80 1.29
N PHE A 257 12.97 -23.77 1.85
CA PHE A 257 12.63 -22.93 3.02
C PHE A 257 12.12 -23.77 4.21
N PRO A 258 12.97 -24.63 4.80
CA PRO A 258 12.55 -25.58 5.84
C PRO A 258 12.02 -24.92 7.11
N THR A 259 12.29 -23.64 7.33
CA THR A 259 11.76 -22.87 8.45
C THR A 259 10.27 -22.53 8.31
N ILE A 260 9.70 -22.68 7.09
CA ILE A 260 8.29 -22.45 6.83
C ILE A 260 7.57 -23.81 6.91
N PRO A 261 6.60 -23.98 7.83
CA PRO A 261 5.84 -25.23 7.90
C PRO A 261 5.09 -25.52 6.60
N THR A 262 5.16 -26.76 6.12
CA THR A 262 4.50 -27.22 4.88
C THR A 262 3.04 -26.78 4.78
N LYS A 263 2.27 -26.90 5.89
CA LYS A 263 0.87 -26.49 5.94
C LYS A 263 0.69 -25.00 5.67
N VAL A 264 1.63 -24.16 6.11
CA VAL A 264 1.60 -22.72 5.86
C VAL A 264 1.80 -22.44 4.38
N THR A 265 2.84 -23.04 3.78
CA THR A 265 3.11 -22.91 2.34
C THR A 265 1.87 -23.30 1.52
N LEU A 266 1.32 -24.49 1.75
CA LEU A 266 0.14 -24.96 1.01
C LEU A 266 -1.07 -24.01 1.16
N ASN A 267 -1.38 -23.58 2.39
CA ASN A 267 -2.49 -22.66 2.63
C ASN A 267 -2.28 -21.32 1.93
N GLU A 268 -1.07 -20.78 1.93
CA GLU A 268 -0.78 -19.49 1.29
C GLU A 268 -0.98 -19.54 -0.22
N TYR A 269 -0.51 -20.60 -0.89
CA TYR A 269 -0.72 -20.73 -2.34
C TYR A 269 -2.18 -21.01 -2.71
N VAL A 270 -2.92 -21.76 -1.88
CA VAL A 270 -4.38 -21.92 -2.04
C VAL A 270 -5.10 -20.57 -1.91
N GLU A 271 -4.72 -19.73 -0.94
CA GLU A 271 -5.33 -18.40 -0.81
C GLU A 271 -4.97 -17.47 -1.98
N ILE A 272 -3.73 -17.52 -2.47
CA ILE A 272 -3.32 -16.74 -3.65
C ILE A 272 -4.10 -17.23 -4.90
N SER A 273 -4.24 -18.53 -5.09
CA SER A 273 -4.97 -19.07 -6.25
C SER A 273 -6.43 -18.63 -6.30
N LYS A 274 -7.09 -18.45 -5.14
CA LYS A 274 -8.47 -17.94 -5.10
C LYS A 274 -8.62 -16.53 -5.69
N SER A 275 -7.56 -15.73 -5.61
CA SER A 275 -7.57 -14.35 -6.09
C SER A 275 -7.10 -14.21 -7.54
N TYR A 276 -6.20 -15.07 -7.98
CA TYR A 276 -5.50 -14.91 -9.28
C TYR A 276 -5.78 -16.04 -10.28
N SER A 277 -6.31 -17.18 -9.84
CA SER A 277 -6.63 -18.28 -10.76
C SER A 277 -8.07 -18.22 -11.25
N THR A 278 -8.33 -18.90 -12.40
CA THR A 278 -9.67 -19.01 -12.97
C THR A 278 -10.56 -19.95 -12.16
N ASP A 279 -11.89 -19.79 -12.25
CA ASP A 279 -12.87 -20.63 -11.51
C ASP A 279 -12.74 -22.14 -11.80
N LYS A 280 -12.04 -22.52 -12.87
CA LYS A 280 -11.78 -23.95 -13.20
C LYS A 280 -10.61 -24.55 -12.43
N SER A 281 -9.78 -23.71 -11.81
CA SER A 281 -8.58 -24.13 -11.06
C SER A 281 -8.79 -24.06 -9.54
N LYS A 282 -9.94 -23.55 -9.12
CA LYS A 282 -10.40 -23.55 -7.73
C LYS A 282 -11.11 -24.88 -7.43
#